data_dd17b2baa323a6999612299225727766
#
_entry.id   dd17b2baa323a6999612299225727766
#
_cell.length_a   1.000
_cell.length_b   1.000
_cell.length_c   1.000
_cell.angle_alpha   90.00
_cell.angle_beta   90.00
_cell.angle_gamma   90.00
#
_symmetry.space_group_name_H-M   'P 1'
#
loop_
_entity.id
_entity.type
_entity.pdbx_description
1 polymer ?
#
loop_
_entity_poly.entity_id
_entity_poly.type
_entity_poly.pdbx_seq_one_letter_code
_entity_poly.pdbx_strand_id
1 'polypeptide(L)'
;MCIRDRFGWESYLGGGDIAEKIVNGAVPSKIKNLRKLPPTFLATGTLDLFFEENLTFVERLKEHGVEVEQHVFEGAYHAFDVLVPDAKISQSFHKTCVSYLKRQFK
;
A
#
# COMPACT_ATOMS: atom_id res chain seq x y z
N MET A 1 15.54 -7.99 3.43
CA MET A 1 14.61 -8.70 2.51
C MET A 1 14.59 -10.17 2.87
N CYS A 2 13.44 -10.70 3.23
CA CYS A 2 13.26 -12.08 3.65
C CYS A 2 13.33 -13.03 2.43
N ILE A 3 13.74 -14.28 2.63
CA ILE A 3 13.79 -15.30 1.55
C ILE A 3 12.41 -15.47 0.88
N ARG A 4 11.31 -15.35 1.65
CA ARG A 4 9.94 -15.41 1.14
C ARG A 4 9.62 -14.25 0.20
N ASP A 5 10.08 -13.04 0.53
CA ASP A 5 9.86 -11.86 -0.31
C ASP A 5 10.57 -12.00 -1.64
N ARG A 6 11.80 -12.46 -1.60
CA ARG A 6 12.59 -12.71 -2.82
C ARG A 6 11.91 -13.74 -3.71
N PHE A 7 11.51 -14.88 -3.16
CA PHE A 7 10.78 -15.92 -3.89
C PHE A 7 9.47 -15.36 -4.48
N GLY A 8 8.71 -14.58 -3.70
CA GLY A 8 7.47 -13.96 -4.17
C GLY A 8 7.70 -13.03 -5.36
N TRP A 9 8.68 -12.16 -5.29
CA TRP A 9 9.02 -11.24 -6.38
C TRP A 9 9.55 -11.97 -7.63
N GLU A 10 10.43 -12.95 -7.45
CA GLU A 10 10.95 -13.77 -8.54
C GLU A 10 9.82 -14.54 -9.25
N SER A 11 8.88 -15.10 -8.48
CA SER A 11 7.71 -15.81 -9.02
C SER A 11 6.76 -14.85 -9.75
N TYR A 12 6.47 -13.68 -9.18
CA TYR A 12 5.58 -12.68 -9.77
C TYR A 12 6.15 -12.10 -11.07
N LEU A 13 7.42 -11.76 -11.09
CA LEU A 13 8.08 -11.18 -12.25
C LEU A 13 8.41 -12.21 -13.34
N GLY A 14 8.51 -13.50 -12.98
CA GLY A 14 8.61 -14.62 -13.94
C GLY A 14 9.87 -14.64 -14.79
N GLY A 15 10.98 -14.05 -14.35
CA GLY A 15 12.21 -13.95 -15.16
C GLY A 15 12.13 -12.95 -16.32
N GLY A 16 13.13 -12.92 -17.19
CA GLY A 16 13.22 -11.98 -18.31
C GLY A 16 13.75 -10.60 -17.91
N ASP A 17 13.48 -9.56 -18.71
CA ASP A 17 13.95 -8.21 -18.43
C ASP A 17 13.11 -7.57 -17.32
N ILE A 18 13.66 -7.56 -16.10
CA ILE A 18 13.05 -6.98 -14.92
C ILE A 18 12.90 -5.46 -15.06
N ALA A 19 13.84 -4.79 -15.72
CA ALA A 19 13.79 -3.34 -15.92
C ALA A 19 12.60 -2.94 -16.80
N GLU A 20 12.32 -3.68 -17.87
CA GLU A 20 11.14 -3.47 -18.71
C GLU A 20 9.83 -3.66 -17.92
N LYS A 21 9.75 -4.71 -17.11
CA LYS A 21 8.56 -4.98 -16.26
C LYS A 21 8.32 -3.88 -15.23
N ILE A 22 9.37 -3.32 -14.64
CA ILE A 22 9.29 -2.19 -13.73
C ILE A 22 8.74 -0.94 -14.45
N VAL A 23 9.24 -0.65 -15.64
CA VAL A 23 8.74 0.48 -16.46
C VAL A 23 7.26 0.31 -16.80
N ASN A 24 6.83 -0.91 -17.07
CA ASN A 24 5.44 -1.24 -17.40
C ASN A 24 4.51 -1.31 -16.16
N GLY A 25 4.97 -0.91 -15.00
CA GLY A 25 4.15 -0.78 -13.80
C GLY A 25 3.98 -2.05 -12.97
N ALA A 26 4.74 -3.11 -13.26
CA ALA A 26 4.69 -4.35 -12.47
C ALA A 26 5.09 -4.15 -11.00
N VAL A 27 5.88 -3.11 -10.70
CA VAL A 27 6.29 -2.75 -9.33
C VAL A 27 5.95 -1.28 -9.07
N PRO A 28 4.77 -0.97 -8.52
CA PRO A 28 4.30 0.41 -8.33
C PRO A 28 5.28 1.31 -7.58
N SER A 29 5.95 0.78 -6.55
CA SER A 29 6.95 1.52 -5.77
C SER A 29 8.19 1.95 -6.58
N LYS A 30 8.41 1.38 -7.77
CA LYS A 30 9.53 1.71 -8.67
C LYS A 30 9.14 2.63 -9.82
N ILE A 31 7.87 2.95 -9.98
CA ILE A 31 7.42 3.89 -11.02
C ILE A 31 7.98 5.28 -10.73
N LYS A 32 8.63 5.88 -11.73
CA LYS A 32 9.31 7.17 -11.56
C LYS A 32 8.36 8.35 -11.48
N ASN A 33 7.25 8.32 -12.22
CA ASN A 33 6.31 9.44 -12.30
C ASN A 33 4.92 9.03 -11.78
N LEU A 34 4.55 9.55 -10.64
CA LEU A 34 3.29 9.26 -9.95
C LEU A 34 2.24 10.38 -10.11
N ARG A 35 2.54 11.45 -10.85
CA ARG A 35 1.71 12.68 -10.94
C ARG A 35 0.30 12.49 -11.48
N LYS A 36 0.05 11.39 -12.20
CA LYS A 36 -1.27 11.10 -12.80
C LYS A 36 -2.13 10.16 -11.98
N LEU A 37 -1.67 9.80 -10.79
CA LEU A 37 -2.45 8.93 -9.93
C LEU A 37 -3.60 9.71 -9.28
N PRO A 38 -4.77 9.07 -9.13
CA PRO A 38 -5.92 9.68 -8.46
C PRO A 38 -5.65 9.89 -6.96
N PRO A 39 -6.55 10.64 -6.27
CA PRO A 39 -6.54 10.70 -4.82
C PRO A 39 -6.46 9.31 -4.22
N THR A 40 -5.52 9.12 -3.31
CA THR A 40 -5.14 7.78 -2.82
C THR A 40 -5.40 7.68 -1.31
N PHE A 41 -6.05 6.59 -0.91
CA PHE A 41 -6.13 6.18 0.49
C PHE A 41 -5.11 5.07 0.75
N LEU A 42 -4.29 5.24 1.78
CA LEU A 42 -3.34 4.21 2.21
C LEU A 42 -3.43 3.99 3.71
N ALA A 43 -3.70 2.76 4.10
CA ALA A 43 -3.71 2.33 5.49
C ALA A 43 -2.68 1.21 5.71
N THR A 44 -1.97 1.27 6.82
CA THR A 44 -0.99 0.24 7.18
C THR A 44 -0.90 0.08 8.69
N GLY A 45 -0.56 -1.12 9.14
CA GLY A 45 -0.26 -1.42 10.54
C GLY A 45 1.23 -1.26 10.85
N THR A 46 1.56 -0.86 12.07
CA THR A 46 2.96 -0.67 12.47
C THR A 46 3.75 -1.97 12.58
N LEU A 47 3.08 -3.12 12.69
CA LEU A 47 3.69 -4.46 12.71
C LEU A 47 3.63 -5.16 11.34
N ASP A 48 3.19 -4.45 10.31
CA ASP A 48 3.18 -4.98 8.95
C ASP A 48 4.61 -5.03 8.39
N LEU A 49 4.94 -6.13 7.71
CA LEU A 49 6.22 -6.31 7.02
C LEU A 49 6.50 -5.18 6.00
N PHE A 50 5.45 -4.64 5.37
CA PHE A 50 5.54 -3.59 4.37
C PHE A 50 5.38 -2.18 4.93
N PHE A 51 5.42 -2.00 6.25
CA PHE A 51 5.18 -0.71 6.90
C PHE A 51 6.07 0.40 6.34
N GLU A 52 7.38 0.21 6.36
CA GLU A 52 8.36 1.21 5.87
C GLU A 52 8.22 1.49 4.36
N GLU A 53 7.96 0.45 3.57
CA GLU A 53 7.74 0.59 2.13
C GLU A 53 6.49 1.43 1.84
N ASN A 54 5.43 1.23 2.62
CA ASN A 54 4.19 1.98 2.51
C ASN A 54 4.38 3.46 2.90
N LEU A 55 5.13 3.76 3.95
CA LEU A 55 5.46 5.13 4.34
C LEU A 55 6.24 5.84 3.23
N THR A 56 7.27 5.20 2.72
CA THR A 56 8.10 5.73 1.63
C THR A 56 7.25 5.99 0.37
N PHE A 57 6.33 5.10 0.06
CA PHE A 57 5.43 5.26 -1.09
C PHE A 57 4.49 6.46 -0.92
N VAL A 58 3.94 6.66 0.27
CA VAL A 58 3.12 7.83 0.59
C VAL A 58 3.89 9.13 0.41
N GLU A 59 5.11 9.21 0.90
CA GLU A 59 5.96 10.39 0.73
C GLU A 59 6.18 10.69 -0.76
N ARG A 60 6.51 9.69 -1.55
CA ARG A 60 6.68 9.84 -3.00
C ARG A 60 5.41 10.30 -3.70
N LEU A 61 4.24 9.81 -3.32
CA LEU A 61 2.96 10.28 -3.85
C LEU A 61 2.77 11.76 -3.58
N LYS A 62 2.99 12.19 -2.33
CA LYS A 62 2.89 13.60 -1.91
C LYS A 62 3.87 14.49 -2.67
N GLU A 63 5.12 14.08 -2.83
CA GLU A 63 6.13 14.80 -3.61
C GLU A 63 5.73 15.00 -5.08
N HIS A 64 4.97 14.07 -5.64
CA HIS A 64 4.42 14.17 -7.00
C HIS A 64 3.09 14.93 -7.08
N GLY A 65 2.61 15.50 -5.96
CA GLY A 65 1.38 16.28 -5.91
C GLY A 65 0.10 15.44 -5.90
N VAL A 66 0.19 14.16 -5.56
CA VAL A 66 -0.98 13.30 -5.38
C VAL A 66 -1.58 13.54 -3.99
N GLU A 67 -2.89 13.74 -3.93
CA GLU A 67 -3.62 13.82 -2.67
C GLU A 67 -3.63 12.45 -2.00
N VAL A 68 -3.11 12.37 -0.76
CA VAL A 68 -3.02 11.11 -0.01
C VAL A 68 -3.64 11.26 1.37
N GLU A 69 -4.63 10.42 1.65
CA GLU A 69 -5.12 10.20 3.02
C GLU A 69 -4.45 8.95 3.59
N GLN A 70 -3.60 9.15 4.58
CA GLN A 70 -2.82 8.11 5.21
C GLN A 70 -3.33 7.82 6.62
N HIS A 71 -3.50 6.52 6.93
CA HIS A 71 -3.83 6.03 8.26
C HIS A 71 -2.84 4.96 8.71
N VAL A 72 -2.28 5.15 9.90
CA VAL A 72 -1.39 4.18 10.55
C VAL A 72 -2.11 3.59 11.76
N PHE A 73 -2.23 2.26 11.78
CA PHE A 73 -2.87 1.52 12.85
C PHE A 73 -1.81 0.89 13.74
N GLU A 74 -1.63 1.46 14.93
CA GLU A 74 -0.61 1.01 15.87
C GLU A 74 -0.91 -0.39 16.39
N GLY A 75 0.11 -1.27 16.40
CA GLY A 75 -0.01 -2.65 16.83
C GLY A 75 -0.72 -3.59 15.87
N ALA A 76 -1.17 -3.09 14.72
CA ALA A 76 -1.80 -3.90 13.70
C ALA A 76 -0.75 -4.60 12.81
N TYR A 77 -0.99 -5.86 12.51
CA TYR A 77 -0.17 -6.67 11.62
C TYR A 77 -0.84 -6.83 10.24
N HIS A 78 -0.13 -7.43 9.29
CA HIS A 78 -0.64 -7.64 7.94
C HIS A 78 -1.96 -8.41 7.92
N ALA A 79 -2.96 -7.92 7.19
CA ALA A 79 -4.30 -8.51 7.07
C ALA A 79 -5.08 -8.63 8.40
N PHE A 80 -4.80 -7.78 9.38
CA PHE A 80 -5.46 -7.79 10.69
C PHE A 80 -6.99 -7.67 10.58
N ASP A 81 -7.48 -6.90 9.65
CA ASP A 81 -8.89 -6.67 9.40
C ASP A 81 -9.64 -7.91 8.89
N VAL A 82 -8.94 -8.79 8.17
CA VAL A 82 -9.48 -10.07 7.69
C VAL A 82 -9.38 -11.16 8.76
N LEU A 83 -8.24 -11.21 9.46
CA LEU A 83 -7.97 -12.27 10.43
C LEU A 83 -8.72 -12.08 11.76
N VAL A 84 -8.94 -10.83 12.17
CA VAL A 84 -9.67 -10.49 13.40
C VAL A 84 -10.71 -9.39 13.14
N PRO A 85 -11.74 -9.66 12.34
CA PRO A 85 -12.69 -8.64 11.88
C PRO A 85 -13.47 -7.98 13.03
N ASP A 86 -13.70 -8.67 14.13
CA ASP A 86 -14.45 -8.19 15.28
C ASP A 86 -13.61 -7.32 16.23
N ALA A 87 -12.30 -7.24 16.03
CA ALA A 87 -11.46 -6.37 16.84
C ALA A 87 -11.79 -4.89 16.59
N LYS A 88 -11.76 -4.09 17.67
CA LYS A 88 -12.03 -2.64 17.57
C LYS A 88 -11.19 -1.93 16.52
N ILE A 89 -9.92 -2.32 16.40
CA ILE A 89 -8.99 -1.76 15.41
C ILE A 89 -9.43 -2.09 13.97
N SER A 90 -9.92 -3.31 13.72
CA SER A 90 -10.45 -3.73 12.42
C SER A 90 -11.74 -3.00 12.06
N GLN A 91 -12.65 -2.85 13.03
CA GLN A 91 -13.85 -2.06 12.83
C GLN A 91 -13.56 -0.58 12.56
N SER A 92 -12.57 -0.01 13.25
CA SER A 92 -12.10 1.35 13.00
C SER A 92 -11.52 1.51 11.59
N PHE A 93 -10.72 0.56 11.16
CA PHE A 93 -10.17 0.53 9.79
C PHE A 93 -11.29 0.49 8.74
N HIS A 94 -12.24 -0.43 8.84
CA HIS A 94 -13.36 -0.52 7.90
C HIS A 94 -14.19 0.76 7.85
N LYS A 95 -14.49 1.36 9.02
CA LYS A 95 -15.20 2.63 9.10
C LYS A 95 -14.46 3.75 8.39
N THR A 96 -13.15 3.81 8.56
CA THR A 96 -12.29 4.82 7.91
C THR A 96 -12.27 4.65 6.40
N CYS A 97 -12.10 3.42 5.91
CA CYS A 97 -12.15 3.09 4.47
C CYS A 97 -13.49 3.51 3.85
N VAL A 98 -14.61 3.12 4.46
CA VAL A 98 -15.96 3.46 3.96
C VAL A 98 -16.18 4.97 3.97
N SER A 99 -15.72 5.66 4.99
CA SER A 99 -15.84 7.13 5.08
C SER A 99 -15.06 7.84 3.97
N TYR A 100 -13.85 7.36 3.67
CA TYR A 100 -13.07 7.87 2.55
C TYR A 100 -13.80 7.66 1.22
N LEU A 101 -14.22 6.43 0.93
CA LEU A 101 -14.93 6.12 -0.31
C LEU A 101 -16.20 6.97 -0.49
N LYS A 102 -17.00 7.13 0.56
CA LYS A 102 -18.19 7.99 0.50
C LYS A 102 -17.88 9.44 0.13
N ARG A 103 -16.73 9.96 0.54
CA ARG A 103 -16.31 11.32 0.16
C ARG A 103 -15.88 11.41 -1.30
N GLN A 104 -15.31 10.34 -1.86
CA GLN A 104 -14.85 10.32 -3.25
C GLN A 104 -16.00 10.15 -4.26
N PHE A 105 -17.06 9.47 -3.89
CA PHE A 105 -18.19 9.17 -4.76
C PHE A 105 -19.42 10.07 -4.53
N LYS A 106 -19.17 11.29 -4.16
CA LYS A 106 -20.25 12.30 -4.05
C LYS A 106 -20.69 12.83 -5.39
#